data_a5d6dfbdfbb9b9b7e48441eabfc7c32b
#
_entry.id   a5d6dfbdfbb9b9b7e48441eabfc7c32b
#
_cell.length_a   1.000
_cell.length_b   1.000
_cell.length_c   1.000
_cell.angle_alpha   90.00
_cell.angle_beta   90.00
_cell.angle_gamma   90.00
#
_symmetry.space_group_name_H-M   'P 1'
#
loop_
_entity.id
_entity.type
_entity.pdbx_description
1 polymer ?
#
loop_
_entity_poly.entity_id
_entity_poly.type
_entity_poly.pdbx_seq_one_letter_code
_entity_poly.pdbx_strand_id
1 'polypeptide(L)'
;MRVLYIGMYSEEGLEGLESSSLAKRKEAAASIAKAAGGELLDLMYLQGDYDMAALMELPSIEAASGLLKAVNDSGAWEDMMMFPEFDLDKGLKAINAVKSVYKVPGEE
;
A
#
# COMPACT_ATOMS: atom_id res chain seq x y z
N MET A 1 -11.34 3.03 -1.77
CA MET A 1 -10.53 3.31 -0.56
C MET A 1 -9.11 3.69 -0.95
N ARG A 2 -8.50 4.55 -0.18
CA ARG A 2 -7.10 4.91 -0.42
C ARG A 2 -6.17 3.91 0.24
N VAL A 3 -5.07 3.62 -0.44
CA VAL A 3 -4.05 2.69 0.04
C VAL A 3 -2.68 3.33 -0.15
N LEU A 4 -1.88 3.33 0.89
CA LEU A 4 -0.51 3.81 0.84
C LEU A 4 0.43 2.61 0.72
N TYR A 5 1.28 2.62 -0.30
CA TYR A 5 2.35 1.64 -0.47
C TYR A 5 3.68 2.31 -0.20
N ILE A 6 4.52 1.66 0.58
CA ILE A 6 5.88 2.15 0.88
C ILE A 6 6.84 1.01 0.57
N GLY A 7 7.83 1.28 -0.27
CA GLY A 7 8.71 0.25 -0.78
C GLY A 7 10.19 0.56 -0.68
N MET A 8 10.97 -0.52 -0.51
CA MET A 8 12.40 -0.52 -0.56
C MET A 8 12.81 -1.47 -1.69
N TYR A 9 13.56 -0.96 -2.67
CA TYR A 9 14.01 -1.77 -3.79
C TYR A 9 14.99 -2.85 -3.38
N SER A 10 14.96 -3.96 -4.10
CA SER A 10 16.04 -4.94 -4.06
C SER A 10 17.26 -4.37 -4.82
N GLU A 11 18.39 -5.05 -4.72
CA GLU A 11 19.59 -4.68 -5.49
C GLU A 11 19.28 -4.65 -6.99
N GLU A 12 18.57 -5.66 -7.47
CA GLU A 12 18.14 -5.75 -8.87
C GLU A 12 17.21 -4.60 -9.26
N GLY A 13 16.27 -4.25 -8.39
CA GLY A 13 15.37 -3.13 -8.60
C GLY A 13 16.11 -1.79 -8.68
N LEU A 14 17.10 -1.59 -7.84
CA LEU A 14 17.94 -0.38 -7.87
C LEU A 14 18.72 -0.27 -9.17
N GLU A 15 19.26 -1.38 -9.68
CA GLU A 15 19.96 -1.38 -10.96
C GLU A 15 19.02 -0.94 -12.09
N GLY A 16 17.80 -1.48 -12.11
CA GLY A 16 16.81 -1.10 -13.11
C GLY A 16 16.40 0.36 -13.01
N LEU A 17 16.36 0.89 -11.79
CA LEU A 17 16.00 2.29 -11.55
C LEU A 17 16.99 3.27 -12.19
N GLU A 18 18.27 2.91 -12.26
CA GLU A 18 19.30 3.76 -12.86
C GLU A 18 19.02 4.14 -14.32
N SER A 19 18.30 3.28 -15.05
CA SER A 19 17.92 3.53 -16.44
C SER A 19 16.48 3.97 -16.60
N SER A 20 15.81 4.33 -15.51
CA SER A 20 14.43 4.77 -15.51
C SER A 20 14.31 6.28 -15.26
N SER A 21 13.12 6.76 -14.91
CA SER A 21 12.87 8.15 -14.57
C SER A 21 11.62 8.24 -13.71
N LEU A 22 11.43 9.38 -13.05
CA LEU A 22 10.21 9.62 -12.27
C LEU A 22 8.96 9.49 -13.17
N ALA A 23 9.00 10.06 -14.36
CA ALA A 23 7.88 9.99 -15.30
C ALA A 23 7.54 8.55 -15.67
N LYS A 24 8.55 7.74 -15.99
CA LYS A 24 8.35 6.32 -16.32
C LYS A 24 7.81 5.53 -15.13
N ARG A 25 8.31 5.81 -13.94
CA ARG A 25 7.85 5.13 -12.73
C ARG A 25 6.40 5.49 -12.39
N LYS A 26 6.02 6.75 -12.55
CA LYS A 26 4.63 7.19 -12.37
C LYS A 26 3.70 6.52 -13.37
N GLU A 27 4.12 6.43 -14.62
CA GLU A 27 3.36 5.76 -15.67
C GLU A 27 3.16 4.28 -15.35
N ALA A 28 4.22 3.59 -14.92
CA ALA A 28 4.14 2.19 -14.53
C ALA A 28 3.20 1.99 -13.33
N ALA A 29 3.30 2.83 -12.31
CA ALA A 29 2.43 2.76 -11.15
C ALA A 29 0.96 3.05 -11.51
N ALA A 30 0.73 4.04 -12.38
CA ALA A 30 -0.61 4.36 -12.86
C ALA A 30 -1.23 3.18 -13.61
N SER A 31 -0.44 2.47 -14.40
CA SER A 31 -0.90 1.31 -15.18
C SER A 31 -1.34 0.16 -14.27
N ILE A 32 -0.58 -0.14 -13.23
CA ILE A 32 -0.98 -1.22 -12.30
C ILE A 32 -2.17 -0.83 -11.44
N ALA A 33 -2.27 0.43 -11.03
CA ALA A 33 -3.44 0.92 -10.30
C ALA A 33 -4.71 0.77 -11.17
N LYS A 34 -4.62 1.14 -12.44
CA LYS A 34 -5.72 1.00 -13.39
C LYS A 34 -6.10 -0.46 -13.60
N ALA A 35 -5.10 -1.34 -13.75
CA ALA A 35 -5.33 -2.77 -13.89
C ALA A 35 -6.05 -3.36 -12.68
N ALA A 36 -5.81 -2.82 -11.49
CA ALA A 36 -6.48 -3.22 -10.25
C ALA A 36 -7.87 -2.58 -10.09
N GLY A 37 -8.31 -1.76 -11.03
CA GLY A 37 -9.62 -1.13 -11.03
C GLY A 37 -9.66 0.25 -10.39
N GLY A 38 -8.52 0.85 -10.13
CA GLY A 38 -8.44 2.15 -9.47
C GLY A 38 -7.56 3.15 -10.20
N GLU A 39 -6.91 4.02 -9.44
CA GLU A 39 -6.04 5.05 -10.02
C GLU A 39 -4.90 5.43 -9.06
N LEU A 40 -3.79 5.87 -9.65
CA LEU A 40 -2.69 6.44 -8.89
C LEU A 40 -3.03 7.88 -8.51
N LEU A 41 -2.96 8.21 -7.22
CA LEU A 41 -3.19 9.56 -6.72
C LEU A 41 -1.89 10.34 -6.61
N ASP A 42 -0.82 9.71 -6.13
CA ASP A 42 0.48 10.34 -5.98
C ASP A 42 1.58 9.29 -5.87
N LEU A 43 2.80 9.69 -6.24
CA LEU A 43 3.97 8.86 -6.09
C LEU A 43 5.18 9.76 -5.87
N MET A 44 5.99 9.44 -4.87
CA MET A 44 7.21 10.19 -4.59
C MET A 44 8.34 9.22 -4.24
N TYR A 45 9.55 9.65 -4.54
CA TYR A 45 10.75 8.95 -4.09
C TYR A 45 11.26 9.56 -2.81
N LEU A 46 11.81 8.73 -1.96
CA LEU A 46 12.18 9.08 -0.60
C LEU A 46 13.68 8.89 -0.41
N GLN A 47 14.24 9.58 0.56
CA GLN A 47 15.59 9.38 1.03
C GLN A 47 15.53 8.81 2.45
N GLY A 48 16.23 7.70 2.68
CA GLY A 48 16.20 7.02 3.98
C GLY A 48 16.06 5.52 3.80
N ASP A 49 15.44 4.87 4.77
CA ASP A 49 15.31 3.41 4.79
C ASP A 49 14.40 2.87 3.69
N TYR A 50 13.48 3.68 3.20
CA TYR A 50 12.57 3.32 2.12
C TYR A 50 12.76 4.27 0.95
N ASP A 51 12.49 3.78 -0.26
CA ASP A 51 12.82 4.47 -1.50
C ASP A 51 11.65 5.16 -2.15
N MET A 52 10.42 4.68 -1.92
CA MET A 52 9.27 5.15 -2.66
C MET A 52 7.99 5.04 -1.83
N ALA A 53 7.10 6.01 -2.02
CA ALA A 53 5.75 5.96 -1.49
C ALA A 53 4.76 6.25 -2.61
N ALA A 54 3.71 5.43 -2.71
CA ALA A 54 2.65 5.60 -3.69
C ALA A 54 1.29 5.59 -3.00
N LEU A 55 0.44 6.54 -3.35
CA LEU A 55 -0.92 6.62 -2.85
C LEU A 55 -1.86 6.28 -4.00
N MET A 56 -2.73 5.29 -3.79
CA MET A 56 -3.67 4.82 -4.80
C MET A 56 -5.09 4.80 -4.26
N GLU A 57 -6.04 5.06 -5.14
CA GLU A 57 -7.45 4.78 -4.89
C GLU A 57 -7.77 3.43 -5.49
N LEU A 58 -8.22 2.48 -4.69
CA LEU A 58 -8.49 1.11 -5.12
C LEU A 58 -9.90 0.67 -4.68
N PRO A 59 -10.53 -0.23 -5.45
CA PRO A 59 -11.95 -0.57 -5.19
C PRO A 59 -12.15 -1.46 -3.97
N SER A 60 -11.15 -2.23 -3.55
CA SER A 60 -11.30 -3.19 -2.46
C SER A 60 -9.97 -3.57 -1.85
N ILE A 61 -10.02 -4.17 -0.66
CA ILE A 61 -8.82 -4.71 -0.01
C ILE A 61 -8.23 -5.87 -0.83
N GLU A 62 -9.07 -6.64 -1.52
CA GLU A 62 -8.64 -7.74 -2.37
C GLU A 62 -7.82 -7.22 -3.56
N ALA A 63 -8.29 -6.14 -4.20
CA ALA A 63 -7.55 -5.51 -5.28
C ALA A 63 -6.20 -4.97 -4.79
N ALA A 64 -6.19 -4.32 -3.61
CA ALA A 64 -4.98 -3.78 -3.03
C ALA A 64 -3.97 -4.87 -2.67
N SER A 65 -4.44 -5.98 -2.10
CA SER A 65 -3.59 -7.12 -1.72
C SER A 65 -3.07 -7.86 -2.95
N GLY A 66 -3.89 -8.00 -3.98
CA GLY A 66 -3.48 -8.61 -5.25
C GLY A 66 -2.38 -7.80 -5.93
N LEU A 67 -2.52 -6.48 -5.92
CA LEU A 67 -1.49 -5.57 -6.45
C LEU A 67 -0.18 -5.74 -5.68
N LEU A 68 -0.24 -5.76 -4.34
CA LEU A 68 0.92 -5.96 -3.49
C LEU A 68 1.65 -7.28 -3.82
N LYS A 69 0.89 -8.37 -3.95
CA LYS A 69 1.43 -9.69 -4.26
C LYS A 69 2.14 -9.69 -5.61
N ALA A 70 1.50 -9.13 -6.62
CA ALA A 70 2.07 -9.07 -7.97
C ALA A 70 3.39 -8.29 -8.00
N VAL A 71 3.42 -7.15 -7.30
CA VAL A 71 4.61 -6.30 -7.23
C VAL A 71 5.74 -7.00 -6.47
N ASN A 72 5.42 -7.64 -5.34
CA ASN A 72 6.42 -8.37 -4.57
C ASN A 72 6.98 -9.58 -5.32
N ASP A 73 6.17 -10.23 -6.14
CA ASP A 73 6.61 -11.39 -6.93
C ASP A 73 7.57 -10.99 -8.08
N SER A 74 7.67 -9.70 -8.41
CA SER A 74 8.55 -9.23 -9.48
C SER A 74 10.04 -9.36 -9.17
N GLY A 75 10.40 -9.44 -7.89
CA GLY A 75 11.80 -9.46 -7.45
C GLY A 75 12.45 -8.09 -7.40
N ALA A 76 11.76 -7.02 -7.83
CA ALA A 76 12.31 -5.67 -7.85
C ALA A 76 12.35 -5.01 -6.46
N TRP A 77 11.60 -5.54 -5.50
CA TRP A 77 11.44 -4.95 -4.17
C TRP A 77 11.93 -5.90 -3.09
N GLU A 78 12.77 -5.38 -2.20
CA GLU A 78 13.18 -6.09 -0.98
C GLU A 78 12.00 -6.16 -0.01
N ASP A 79 11.27 -5.07 0.10
CA ASP A 79 10.12 -4.97 0.97
C ASP A 79 9.13 -3.96 0.38
N MET A 80 7.88 -4.36 0.26
CA MET A 80 6.79 -3.47 -0.13
C MET A 80 5.67 -3.66 0.88
N MET A 81 5.38 -2.58 1.60
CA MET A 81 4.35 -2.56 2.63
C MET A 81 3.09 -1.88 2.13
N MET A 82 1.97 -2.28 2.68
CA MET A 82 0.65 -1.76 2.30
C MET A 82 -0.08 -1.26 3.54
N PHE A 83 -0.59 -0.04 3.45
CA PHE A 83 -1.35 0.60 4.53
C PHE A 83 -2.68 1.11 3.96
N PRO A 84 -3.76 0.30 4.02
CA PRO A 84 -5.09 0.76 3.63
C PRO A 84 -5.59 1.82 4.61
N GLU A 85 -6.33 2.82 4.10
CA GLU A 85 -6.91 3.82 4.98
C GLU A 85 -7.90 3.18 5.95
N PHE A 86 -7.93 3.74 7.14
CA PHE A 86 -8.83 3.34 8.21
C PHE A 86 -9.84 4.46 8.43
N ASP A 87 -11.13 4.14 8.34
CA ASP A 87 -12.18 5.09 8.66
C ASP A 87 -12.25 5.24 10.18
N LEU A 88 -11.65 6.31 10.68
CA LEU A 88 -11.52 6.53 12.12
C LEU A 88 -12.87 6.58 12.82
N ASP A 89 -13.83 7.29 12.25
CA ASP A 89 -15.15 7.43 12.89
C ASP A 89 -15.91 6.10 12.99
N LYS A 90 -15.88 5.31 11.92
CA LYS A 90 -16.45 3.96 11.95
C LYS A 90 -15.70 3.05 12.91
N GLY A 91 -14.39 3.15 12.93
CA GLY A 91 -13.55 2.38 13.84
C GLY A 91 -13.83 2.71 15.30
N LEU A 92 -13.98 3.99 15.62
CA LEU A 92 -14.31 4.43 16.97
C LEU A 92 -15.69 3.94 17.42
N LYS A 93 -16.68 3.94 16.53
CA LYS A 93 -18.00 3.39 16.82
C LYS A 93 -17.92 1.90 17.14
N ALA A 94 -17.17 1.15 16.34
CA ALA A 94 -16.98 -0.28 16.56
C ALA A 94 -16.26 -0.56 17.89
N ILE A 95 -15.19 0.20 18.18
CA ILE A 95 -14.46 0.09 19.45
C ILE A 95 -15.39 0.30 20.62
N ASN A 96 -16.19 1.36 20.61
CA ASN A 96 -17.09 1.69 21.70
C ASN A 96 -18.22 0.66 21.86
N ALA A 97 -18.75 0.16 20.75
CA ALA A 97 -19.76 -0.88 20.78
C ALA A 97 -19.22 -2.18 21.39
N VAL A 98 -18.01 -2.58 20.99
CA VAL A 98 -17.37 -3.80 21.52
C VAL A 98 -17.01 -3.62 22.99
N LYS A 99 -16.45 -2.47 23.38
CA LYS A 99 -16.09 -2.19 24.76
C LYS A 99 -17.29 -2.32 25.71
N SER A 100 -18.48 -1.98 25.25
CA SER A 100 -19.69 -2.04 26.10
C SER A 100 -20.09 -3.47 26.45
N VAL A 101 -19.62 -4.47 25.71
CA VAL A 101 -20.01 -5.88 25.91
C VAL A 101 -18.82 -6.82 26.12
N TYR A 102 -17.60 -6.37 25.83
CA TYR A 102 -16.43 -7.22 25.99
C TYR A 102 -16.16 -7.52 27.45
N LYS A 103 -15.91 -8.79 27.73
CA LYS A 103 -15.53 -9.24 29.07
C LYS A 103 -14.15 -9.86 29.01
N VAL A 104 -13.26 -9.44 29.88
CA VAL A 104 -11.92 -10.01 29.96
C VAL A 104 -12.00 -11.45 30.43
N PRO A 105 -10.99 -12.29 30.08
CA PRO A 105 -10.98 -13.67 30.55
C PRO A 105 -11.12 -13.75 32.06
N GLY A 106 -12.06 -14.59 32.52
CA GLY A 106 -12.39 -14.77 33.92
C GLY A 106 -13.58 -13.94 34.41
N GLU A 107 -14.05 -12.96 33.61
CA GLU A 107 -15.20 -12.13 33.96
C GLU A 107 -16.43 -12.43 33.10
N GLU A 108 -16.29 -13.29 32.11
CA GLU A 108 -17.40 -13.74 31.29
C GLU A 108 -18.33 -14.70 32.05
#